data_82e3bdea990187fbe8bec784a1557776
#
_entry.id   82e3bdea990187fbe8bec784a1557776
#
_cell.length_a   1.000
_cell.length_b   1.000
_cell.length_c   1.000
_cell.angle_alpha   90.00
_cell.angle_beta   90.00
_cell.angle_gamma   90.00
#
_symmetry.space_group_name_H-M   'P 1'
#
loop_
_entity.id
_entity.type
_entity.pdbx_description
1 polymer ?
#
loop_
_entity_poly.entity_id
_entity_poly.type
_entity_poly.pdbx_seq_one_letter_code
_entity_poly.pdbx_strand_id
1 'polypeptide(L)'
;MMWNRSSRKSSENKSSTGSRSHKDKSPKVEGFVSAQEAYDCALNLLSYRDFSKQRMQERLRRKGADAAQAEEAVAKLEDYNLINDERYASRVYEGWLNKRYYGRQHLAAELAKRGLGPELSQEILARFTPELEEQHAANAAALFAQRNGERIAEARSSELTPQERMALQKKLYAAAGRFLASRGFSARYMQILWEKLQVNTDI
;
A
#
# COMPACT_ATOMS: atom_id res chain seq x y z
N MET A 1 -28.41 38.77 55.37
CA MET A 1 -28.47 40.19 54.94
C MET A 1 -28.44 40.17 53.43
N MET A 2 -29.65 40.44 52.91
CA MET A 2 -29.97 41.49 51.92
C MET A 2 -29.31 41.32 50.57
N TRP A 3 -30.09 40.89 49.55
CA TRP A 3 -30.86 41.66 48.58
C TRP A 3 -29.93 42.32 47.56
N ASN A 4 -30.08 42.20 46.15
CA ASN A 4 -31.20 42.68 45.33
C ASN A 4 -30.98 42.13 43.88
N ARG A 5 -31.84 41.52 43.23
CA ARG A 5 -32.86 41.78 42.19
C ARG A 5 -32.53 42.82 41.11
N SER A 6 -32.82 42.36 39.90
CA SER A 6 -33.35 43.11 38.73
C SER A 6 -32.27 43.47 37.71
N SER A 7 -32.42 43.28 36.41
CA SER A 7 -33.60 43.36 35.56
C SER A 7 -33.36 42.75 34.20
N ARG A 8 -34.41 42.23 33.63
CA ARG A 8 -34.56 41.88 32.20
C ARG A 8 -34.20 43.05 31.27
N LYS A 9 -33.60 42.76 30.14
CA LYS A 9 -33.97 43.39 28.86
C LYS A 9 -33.78 42.41 27.73
N SER A 10 -34.88 42.02 27.14
CA SER A 10 -35.03 41.43 25.85
C SER A 10 -34.54 42.43 24.80
N SER A 11 -33.78 41.95 23.84
CA SER A 11 -33.76 42.56 22.53
C SER A 11 -33.54 41.46 21.48
N GLU A 12 -34.62 41.26 20.77
CA GLU A 12 -34.66 40.59 19.50
C GLU A 12 -33.61 41.21 18.57
N ASN A 13 -32.84 40.37 17.87
CA ASN A 13 -32.45 40.78 16.54
C ASN A 13 -32.16 39.60 15.64
N LYS A 14 -33.08 39.40 14.72
CA LYS A 14 -32.98 39.09 13.29
C LYS A 14 -31.88 38.11 12.84
N SER A 15 -32.40 36.96 12.48
CA SER A 15 -31.96 36.08 11.44
C SER A 15 -31.26 36.84 10.29
N SER A 16 -29.99 36.47 10.04
CA SER A 16 -29.36 36.65 8.74
C SER A 16 -28.71 35.33 8.38
N THR A 17 -29.47 34.50 7.70
CA THR A 17 -29.00 33.33 6.95
C THR A 17 -28.12 33.81 5.80
N GLY A 18 -26.85 34.01 6.08
CA GLY A 18 -25.82 34.15 5.08
C GLY A 18 -25.24 32.77 4.76
N SER A 19 -25.92 32.02 3.89
CA SER A 19 -25.36 30.85 3.23
C SER A 19 -24.14 31.30 2.43
N ARG A 20 -22.95 31.21 3.05
CA ARG A 20 -21.69 31.28 2.30
C ARG A 20 -21.51 29.94 1.62
N SER A 21 -22.01 29.85 0.40
CA SER A 21 -21.60 28.83 -0.53
C SER A 21 -20.06 28.95 -0.67
N HIS A 22 -19.33 28.04 -0.06
CA HIS A 22 -17.95 27.80 -0.41
C HIS A 22 -17.98 27.33 -1.85
N LYS A 23 -17.78 28.27 -2.77
CA LYS A 23 -17.36 27.95 -4.13
C LYS A 23 -16.02 27.25 -3.99
N ASP A 24 -16.08 25.94 -4.15
CA ASP A 24 -14.92 25.07 -4.38
C ASP A 24 -14.21 25.63 -5.63
N LYS A 25 -13.21 26.49 -5.38
CA LYS A 25 -12.28 26.95 -6.40
C LYS A 25 -11.19 25.91 -6.52
N SER A 26 -11.55 24.71 -6.96
CA SER A 26 -10.57 23.84 -7.60
C SER A 26 -10.00 24.65 -8.77
N PRO A 27 -8.68 24.84 -8.89
CA PRO A 27 -8.12 25.53 -10.04
C PRO A 27 -8.60 24.78 -11.28
N LYS A 28 -9.29 25.49 -12.19
CA LYS A 28 -9.62 24.97 -13.50
C LYS A 28 -8.30 24.59 -14.13
N VAL A 29 -8.02 23.30 -14.19
CA VAL A 29 -6.89 22.79 -14.97
C VAL A 29 -7.23 23.11 -16.40
N GLU A 30 -6.58 24.11 -16.97
CA GLU A 30 -6.65 24.38 -18.41
C GLU A 30 -6.19 23.09 -19.09
N GLY A 31 -7.09 22.48 -19.90
CA GLY A 31 -6.79 21.25 -20.60
C GLY A 31 -5.64 21.45 -21.58
N PHE A 32 -4.97 20.40 -21.96
CA PHE A 32 -3.97 20.46 -23.03
C PHE A 32 -4.64 20.86 -24.33
N VAL A 33 -4.01 21.76 -25.08
CA VAL A 33 -4.52 22.22 -26.38
C VAL A 33 -4.26 21.17 -27.46
N SER A 34 -3.25 20.29 -27.27
CA SER A 34 -2.88 19.29 -28.27
C SER A 34 -2.27 18.02 -27.64
N ALA A 35 -2.26 16.92 -28.40
CA ALA A 35 -1.54 15.69 -28.03
C ALA A 35 -0.03 15.94 -27.90
N GLN A 36 0.54 16.91 -28.62
CA GLN A 36 1.95 17.27 -28.50
C GLN A 36 2.27 17.84 -27.12
N GLU A 37 1.41 18.69 -26.56
CA GLU A 37 1.59 19.23 -25.20
C GLU A 37 1.48 18.10 -24.15
N ALA A 38 0.58 17.15 -24.36
CA ALA A 38 0.48 15.96 -23.51
C ALA A 38 1.76 15.11 -23.58
N TYR A 39 2.33 14.95 -24.78
CA TYR A 39 3.60 14.24 -24.99
C TYR A 39 4.77 14.96 -24.28
N ASP A 40 4.90 16.27 -24.43
CA ASP A 40 5.96 17.04 -23.79
C ASP A 40 5.85 16.99 -22.25
N CYS A 41 4.60 17.04 -21.75
CA CYS A 41 4.34 16.82 -20.33
C CYS A 41 4.76 15.43 -19.87
N ALA A 42 4.50 14.40 -20.69
CA ALA A 42 4.89 13.02 -20.38
C ALA A 42 6.42 12.85 -20.36
N LEU A 43 7.15 13.46 -21.29
CA LEU A 43 8.63 13.49 -21.27
C LEU A 43 9.16 14.10 -19.97
N ASN A 44 8.58 15.21 -19.53
CA ASN A 44 8.93 15.84 -18.28
C ASN A 44 8.65 14.91 -17.07
N LEU A 45 7.57 14.16 -17.09
CA LEU A 45 7.26 13.19 -16.03
C LEU A 45 8.27 12.02 -16.01
N LEU A 46 8.68 11.53 -17.19
CA LEU A 46 9.65 10.45 -17.33
C LEU A 46 11.06 10.85 -16.91
N SER A 47 11.41 12.14 -16.98
CA SER A 47 12.71 12.62 -16.49
C SER A 47 12.91 12.44 -14.98
N TYR A 48 11.84 12.34 -14.23
CA TYR A 48 11.89 12.15 -12.76
C TYR A 48 11.79 10.69 -12.34
N ARG A 49 11.01 9.88 -13.05
CA ARG A 49 10.81 8.45 -12.74
C ARG A 49 10.10 7.71 -13.86
N ASP A 50 10.20 6.41 -13.82
CA ASP A 50 9.44 5.52 -14.73
C ASP A 50 7.95 5.45 -14.36
N PHE A 51 7.16 5.21 -15.39
CA PHE A 51 5.73 4.94 -15.31
C PHE A 51 5.35 3.76 -16.21
N SER A 52 4.28 3.04 -15.85
CA SER A 52 3.57 2.19 -16.80
C SER A 52 2.74 3.03 -17.76
N LYS A 53 2.38 2.45 -18.92
CA LYS A 53 1.49 3.09 -19.90
C LYS A 53 0.20 3.57 -19.25
N GLN A 54 -0.47 2.69 -18.48
CA GLN A 54 -1.72 3.02 -17.76
C GLN A 54 -1.53 4.20 -16.80
N ARG A 55 -0.48 4.18 -15.99
CA ARG A 55 -0.23 5.26 -15.02
C ARG A 55 0.15 6.57 -15.70
N MET A 56 0.83 6.51 -16.84
CA MET A 56 1.10 7.71 -17.65
C MET A 56 -0.20 8.30 -18.19
N GLN A 57 -1.08 7.50 -18.80
CA GLN A 57 -2.40 7.97 -19.27
C GLN A 57 -3.22 8.60 -18.14
N GLU A 58 -3.33 7.92 -16.98
CA GLU A 58 -4.02 8.45 -15.81
C GLU A 58 -3.43 9.80 -15.34
N ARG A 59 -2.10 9.91 -15.39
CA ARG A 59 -1.40 11.13 -14.96
C ARG A 59 -1.64 12.29 -15.90
N LEU A 60 -1.62 12.05 -17.22
CA LEU A 60 -1.92 13.05 -18.25
C LEU A 60 -3.36 13.53 -18.15
N ARG A 61 -4.32 12.60 -17.97
CA ARG A 61 -5.74 12.95 -17.76
C ARG A 61 -5.94 13.84 -16.54
N ARG A 62 -5.26 13.54 -15.43
CA ARG A 62 -5.31 14.40 -14.23
C ARG A 62 -4.71 15.79 -14.44
N LYS A 63 -3.85 15.94 -15.45
CA LYS A 63 -3.25 17.21 -15.82
C LYS A 63 -4.05 17.96 -16.90
N GLY A 64 -5.16 17.39 -17.34
CA GLY A 64 -6.08 18.06 -18.26
C GLY A 64 -6.09 17.49 -19.69
N ALA A 65 -5.35 16.40 -19.98
CA ALA A 65 -5.45 15.69 -21.26
C ALA A 65 -6.82 15.01 -21.37
N ASP A 66 -7.44 15.07 -22.53
CA ASP A 66 -8.55 14.19 -22.85
C ASP A 66 -8.06 12.73 -23.08
N ALA A 67 -8.99 11.82 -23.32
CA ALA A 67 -8.64 10.41 -23.47
C ALA A 67 -7.78 10.16 -24.73
N ALA A 68 -8.12 10.80 -25.85
CA ALA A 68 -7.43 10.63 -27.12
C ALA A 68 -6.01 11.24 -27.07
N GLN A 69 -5.87 12.43 -26.51
CA GLN A 69 -4.56 13.09 -26.31
C GLN A 69 -3.64 12.26 -25.43
N ALA A 70 -4.16 11.69 -24.32
CA ALA A 70 -3.38 10.86 -23.43
C ALA A 70 -2.95 9.54 -24.08
N GLU A 71 -3.83 8.93 -24.86
CA GLU A 71 -3.54 7.70 -25.60
C GLU A 71 -2.49 7.92 -26.69
N GLU A 72 -2.67 8.95 -27.53
CA GLU A 72 -1.72 9.31 -28.61
C GLU A 72 -0.34 9.65 -28.03
N ALA A 73 -0.28 10.43 -26.95
CA ALA A 73 0.98 10.75 -26.29
C ALA A 73 1.69 9.50 -25.78
N VAL A 74 0.95 8.55 -25.18
CA VAL A 74 1.55 7.30 -24.66
C VAL A 74 1.95 6.38 -25.81
N ALA A 75 1.17 6.27 -26.89
CA ALA A 75 1.56 5.50 -28.08
C ALA A 75 2.87 6.02 -28.68
N LYS A 76 3.01 7.34 -28.81
CA LYS A 76 4.24 7.97 -29.28
C LYS A 76 5.45 7.71 -28.36
N LEU A 77 5.25 7.69 -27.04
CA LEU A 77 6.32 7.31 -26.10
C LEU A 77 6.72 5.84 -26.25
N GLU A 78 5.77 4.97 -26.56
CA GLU A 78 6.03 3.55 -26.81
C GLU A 78 6.79 3.33 -28.10
N ASP A 79 6.40 3.99 -29.19
CA ASP A 79 7.09 3.94 -30.49
C ASP A 79 8.56 4.36 -30.39
N TYR A 80 8.86 5.36 -29.56
CA TYR A 80 10.23 5.77 -29.26
C TYR A 80 10.90 4.93 -28.15
N ASN A 81 10.26 3.87 -27.66
CA ASN A 81 10.74 3.02 -26.57
C ASN A 81 11.10 3.78 -25.27
N LEU A 82 10.47 4.94 -25.06
CA LEU A 82 10.64 5.76 -23.85
C LEU A 82 9.81 5.19 -22.69
N ILE A 83 8.69 4.53 -23.01
CA ILE A 83 7.87 3.78 -22.05
C ILE A 83 7.78 2.32 -22.52
N ASN A 84 8.00 1.40 -21.58
CA ASN A 84 7.95 -0.04 -21.85
C ASN A 84 7.58 -0.76 -20.56
N ASP A 85 6.37 -1.36 -20.52
CA ASP A 85 5.84 -1.98 -19.32
C ASP A 85 6.61 -3.23 -18.90
N GLU A 86 7.16 -4.02 -19.83
CA GLU A 86 7.94 -5.22 -19.51
C GLU A 86 9.27 -4.85 -18.83
N ARG A 87 9.99 -3.88 -19.40
CA ARG A 87 11.21 -3.34 -18.81
C ARG A 87 10.95 -2.71 -17.43
N TYR A 88 9.84 -1.99 -17.31
CA TYR A 88 9.43 -1.38 -16.04
C TYR A 88 9.07 -2.44 -15.01
N ALA A 89 8.29 -3.46 -15.38
CA ALA A 89 7.89 -4.56 -14.50
C ALA A 89 9.11 -5.35 -13.99
N SER A 90 10.08 -5.64 -14.85
CA SER A 90 11.33 -6.32 -14.48
C SER A 90 12.13 -5.50 -13.45
N ARG A 91 12.29 -4.20 -13.67
CA ARG A 91 12.95 -3.31 -12.67
C ARG A 91 12.20 -3.22 -11.34
N VAL A 92 10.86 -3.19 -11.40
CA VAL A 92 10.03 -3.23 -10.20
C VAL A 92 10.25 -4.52 -9.42
N TYR A 93 10.31 -5.66 -10.11
CA TYR A 93 10.55 -6.96 -9.51
C TYR A 93 11.93 -7.05 -8.88
N GLU A 94 13.00 -6.66 -9.60
CA GLU A 94 14.37 -6.66 -9.08
C GLU A 94 14.51 -5.78 -7.82
N GLY A 95 13.97 -4.56 -7.86
CA GLY A 95 13.95 -3.69 -6.70
C GLY A 95 13.10 -4.24 -5.53
N TRP A 96 12.03 -5.00 -5.85
CA TRP A 96 11.19 -5.62 -4.86
C TRP A 96 11.88 -6.83 -4.18
N LEU A 97 12.66 -7.62 -4.89
CA LEU A 97 13.41 -8.77 -4.34
C LEU A 97 14.32 -8.36 -3.17
N ASN A 98 14.83 -7.13 -3.18
CA ASN A 98 15.64 -6.61 -2.07
C ASN A 98 14.86 -6.48 -0.76
N LYS A 99 13.54 -6.51 -0.80
CA LYS A 99 12.66 -6.41 0.38
C LYS A 99 12.48 -7.73 1.16
N ARG A 100 13.19 -8.73 0.95
CA ARG A 100 13.36 -10.07 1.59
C ARG A 100 12.35 -10.56 2.64
N TYR A 101 11.32 -9.76 3.02
CA TYR A 101 10.35 -10.02 4.09
C TYR A 101 8.92 -9.99 3.61
N TYR A 102 8.68 -10.03 2.30
CA TYR A 102 7.36 -9.92 1.69
C TYR A 102 7.08 -11.11 0.78
N GLY A 103 5.82 -11.55 0.76
CA GLY A 103 5.34 -12.69 -0.02
C GLY A 103 4.69 -12.27 -1.34
N ARG A 104 4.23 -13.26 -2.08
CA ARG A 104 3.65 -13.15 -3.42
C ARG A 104 2.49 -12.17 -3.52
N GLN A 105 1.59 -12.14 -2.52
CA GLN A 105 0.44 -11.23 -2.55
C GLN A 105 0.86 -9.75 -2.45
N HIS A 106 1.93 -9.46 -1.71
CA HIS A 106 2.49 -8.11 -1.66
C HIS A 106 3.10 -7.70 -3.00
N LEU A 107 3.80 -8.62 -3.70
CA LEU A 107 4.31 -8.36 -5.05
C LEU A 107 3.16 -8.09 -6.02
N ALA A 108 2.12 -8.91 -6.02
CA ALA A 108 0.94 -8.71 -6.86
C ALA A 108 0.28 -7.33 -6.62
N ALA A 109 0.11 -6.95 -5.35
CA ALA A 109 -0.43 -5.64 -5.00
C ALA A 109 0.47 -4.48 -5.47
N GLU A 110 1.79 -4.65 -5.40
CA GLU A 110 2.76 -3.64 -5.86
C GLU A 110 2.71 -3.46 -7.39
N LEU A 111 2.61 -4.56 -8.16
CA LEU A 111 2.47 -4.51 -9.62
C LEU A 111 1.15 -3.85 -10.03
N ALA A 112 0.04 -4.23 -9.41
CA ALA A 112 -1.27 -3.62 -9.64
C ALA A 112 -1.28 -2.13 -9.29
N LYS A 113 -0.69 -1.75 -8.16
CA LYS A 113 -0.52 -0.35 -7.76
C LYS A 113 0.25 0.48 -8.78
N ARG A 114 1.13 -0.13 -9.54
CA ARG A 114 1.91 0.51 -10.60
C ARG A 114 1.19 0.52 -11.95
N GLY A 115 -0.01 -0.05 -12.04
CA GLY A 115 -0.79 -0.09 -13.25
C GLY A 115 -0.20 -1.02 -14.32
N LEU A 116 0.40 -2.13 -13.88
CA LEU A 116 0.85 -3.18 -14.79
C LEU A 116 -0.31 -4.14 -15.05
N GLY A 117 -0.51 -4.52 -16.31
CA GLY A 117 -1.60 -5.40 -16.73
C GLY A 117 -1.55 -6.79 -16.06
N PRO A 118 -2.69 -7.51 -16.03
CA PRO A 118 -2.78 -8.79 -15.34
C PRO A 118 -1.88 -9.87 -15.94
N GLU A 119 -1.76 -9.93 -17.27
CA GLU A 119 -0.92 -10.92 -17.97
C GLU A 119 0.56 -10.73 -17.61
N LEU A 120 1.07 -9.51 -17.79
CA LEU A 120 2.44 -9.17 -17.44
C LEU A 120 2.71 -9.36 -15.94
N SER A 121 1.72 -9.03 -15.10
CA SER A 121 1.83 -9.26 -13.64
C SER A 121 1.94 -10.74 -13.32
N GLN A 122 1.22 -11.62 -14.01
CA GLN A 122 1.33 -13.07 -13.84
C GLN A 122 2.70 -13.60 -14.29
N GLU A 123 3.24 -13.11 -15.38
CA GLU A 123 4.59 -13.46 -15.84
C GLU A 123 5.66 -13.09 -14.80
N ILE A 124 5.59 -11.89 -14.25
CA ILE A 124 6.49 -11.45 -13.20
C ILE A 124 6.32 -12.29 -11.92
N LEU A 125 5.07 -12.56 -11.52
CA LEU A 125 4.79 -13.41 -10.37
C LEU A 125 5.31 -14.85 -10.56
N ALA A 126 5.34 -15.38 -11.78
CA ALA A 126 5.91 -16.70 -12.06
C ALA A 126 7.42 -16.77 -11.79
N ARG A 127 8.14 -15.64 -11.91
CA ARG A 127 9.59 -15.56 -11.59
C ARG A 127 9.85 -15.65 -10.07
N PHE A 128 8.87 -15.30 -9.24
CA PHE A 128 8.95 -15.47 -7.80
C PHE A 128 8.51 -16.87 -7.41
N THR A 129 9.50 -17.79 -7.39
CA THR A 129 9.26 -19.21 -7.17
C THR A 129 8.80 -19.52 -5.75
N PRO A 130 8.18 -20.69 -5.50
CA PRO A 130 7.80 -21.11 -4.14
C PRO A 130 9.00 -21.15 -3.19
N GLU A 131 10.17 -21.55 -3.64
CA GLU A 131 11.40 -21.65 -2.85
C GLU A 131 11.87 -20.24 -2.40
N LEU A 132 11.81 -19.25 -3.30
CA LEU A 132 12.10 -17.85 -2.96
C LEU A 132 11.09 -17.29 -1.96
N GLU A 133 9.81 -17.62 -2.13
CA GLU A 133 8.78 -17.20 -1.19
C GLU A 133 8.98 -17.82 0.19
N GLU A 134 9.41 -19.08 0.26
CA GLU A 134 9.76 -19.77 1.50
C GLU A 134 10.95 -19.12 2.20
N GLN A 135 12.00 -18.77 1.45
CA GLN A 135 13.12 -18.00 1.98
C GLN A 135 12.68 -16.66 2.57
N HIS A 136 11.83 -15.92 1.86
CA HIS A 136 11.27 -14.66 2.33
C HIS A 136 10.40 -14.86 3.59
N ALA A 137 9.63 -15.95 3.64
CA ALA A 137 8.84 -16.31 4.83
C ALA A 137 9.74 -16.64 6.03
N ALA A 138 10.83 -17.38 5.82
CA ALA A 138 11.81 -17.66 6.86
C ALA A 138 12.48 -16.38 7.41
N ASN A 139 12.83 -15.44 6.52
CA ASN A 139 13.37 -14.13 6.92
C ASN A 139 12.32 -13.31 7.70
N ALA A 140 11.05 -13.34 7.25
CA ALA A 140 9.96 -12.67 7.95
C ALA A 140 9.73 -13.29 9.35
N ALA A 141 9.81 -14.63 9.46
CA ALA A 141 9.72 -15.34 10.73
C ALA A 141 10.84 -14.95 11.69
N ALA A 142 12.08 -14.88 11.22
CA ALA A 142 13.22 -14.44 12.01
C ALA A 142 13.04 -12.99 12.50
N LEU A 143 12.56 -12.09 11.64
CA LEU A 143 12.27 -10.71 12.01
C LEU A 143 11.14 -10.62 13.06
N PHE A 144 10.10 -11.44 12.92
CA PHE A 144 9.02 -11.51 13.92
C PHE A 144 9.56 -12.00 15.27
N ALA A 145 10.37 -13.08 15.27
CA ALA A 145 10.99 -13.62 16.47
C ALA A 145 11.89 -12.59 17.18
N GLN A 146 12.71 -11.87 16.43
CA GLN A 146 13.55 -10.79 16.97
C GLN A 146 12.72 -9.69 17.66
N ARG A 147 11.61 -9.29 17.04
CA ARG A 147 10.74 -8.22 17.58
C ARG A 147 9.89 -8.63 18.77
N ASN A 148 9.68 -9.93 18.95
CA ASN A 148 8.81 -10.49 19.99
C ASN A 148 9.60 -11.41 20.95
N GLY A 149 10.92 -11.29 21.02
CA GLY A 149 11.79 -12.20 21.77
C GLY A 149 11.40 -12.37 23.24
N GLU A 150 11.11 -11.27 23.93
CA GLU A 150 10.67 -11.29 25.34
C GLU A 150 9.37 -12.06 25.53
N ARG A 151 8.36 -11.81 24.69
CA ARG A 151 7.06 -12.49 24.75
C ARG A 151 7.15 -13.97 24.41
N ILE A 152 8.09 -14.33 23.52
CA ILE A 152 8.36 -15.72 23.15
C ILE A 152 9.06 -16.42 24.31
N ALA A 153 10.03 -15.77 24.98
CA ALA A 153 10.68 -16.29 26.16
C ALA A 153 9.70 -16.48 27.31
N GLU A 154 8.82 -15.50 27.54
CA GLU A 154 7.73 -15.60 28.53
C GLU A 154 6.82 -16.81 28.23
N ALA A 155 6.40 -17.00 26.98
CA ALA A 155 5.55 -18.12 26.58
C ALA A 155 6.22 -19.51 26.76
N ARG A 156 7.53 -19.55 26.90
CA ARG A 156 8.34 -20.76 27.19
C ARG A 156 8.65 -20.94 28.66
N SER A 157 8.38 -19.94 29.49
CA SER A 157 8.70 -20.00 30.92
C SER A 157 7.96 -21.14 31.61
N SER A 158 8.67 -21.83 32.48
CA SER A 158 8.11 -22.86 33.39
C SER A 158 7.28 -22.26 34.54
N GLU A 159 7.39 -20.93 34.74
CA GLU A 159 6.69 -20.21 35.82
C GLU A 159 5.20 -20.00 35.52
N LEU A 160 4.81 -20.08 34.23
CA LEU A 160 3.42 -19.91 33.81
C LEU A 160 2.61 -21.19 34.06
N THR A 161 1.39 -21.00 34.52
CA THR A 161 0.40 -22.07 34.53
C THR A 161 0.08 -22.53 33.09
N PRO A 162 -0.37 -23.77 32.88
CA PRO A 162 -0.75 -24.25 31.54
C PRO A 162 -1.78 -23.37 30.83
N GLN A 163 -2.72 -22.80 31.58
CA GLN A 163 -3.75 -21.90 31.04
C GLN A 163 -3.18 -20.56 30.57
N GLU A 164 -2.30 -19.95 31.36
CA GLU A 164 -1.63 -18.69 31.00
C GLU A 164 -0.72 -18.87 29.80
N ARG A 165 0.03 -19.99 29.76
CA ARG A 165 0.89 -20.34 28.63
C ARG A 165 0.09 -20.48 27.35
N MET A 166 -1.03 -21.24 27.37
CA MET A 166 -1.92 -21.40 26.23
C MET A 166 -2.50 -20.06 25.76
N ALA A 167 -2.94 -19.20 26.68
CA ALA A 167 -3.48 -17.90 26.35
C ALA A 167 -2.42 -17.00 25.68
N LEU A 168 -1.17 -17.02 26.15
CA LEU A 168 -0.07 -16.26 25.57
C LEU A 168 0.35 -16.81 24.20
N GLN A 169 0.43 -18.13 24.04
CA GLN A 169 0.69 -18.80 22.75
C GLN A 169 -0.37 -18.43 21.73
N LYS A 170 -1.66 -18.46 22.09
CA LYS A 170 -2.76 -18.06 21.20
C LYS A 170 -2.64 -16.59 20.76
N LYS A 171 -2.25 -15.69 21.66
CA LYS A 171 -1.99 -14.28 21.33
C LYS A 171 -0.81 -14.12 20.37
N LEU A 172 0.28 -14.84 20.60
CA LEU A 172 1.46 -14.87 19.73
C LEU A 172 1.12 -15.41 18.35
N TYR A 173 0.37 -16.51 18.28
CA TYR A 173 -0.09 -17.12 17.03
C TYR A 173 -0.92 -16.13 16.21
N ALA A 174 -1.89 -15.47 16.84
CA ALA A 174 -2.71 -14.47 16.17
C ALA A 174 -1.89 -13.25 15.71
N ALA A 175 -0.90 -12.82 16.49
CA ALA A 175 0.01 -11.74 16.10
C ALA A 175 0.89 -12.14 14.92
N ALA A 176 1.41 -13.36 14.90
CA ALA A 176 2.20 -13.94 13.82
C ALA A 176 1.40 -14.03 12.52
N GLY A 177 0.15 -14.49 12.59
CA GLY A 177 -0.74 -14.54 11.43
C GLY A 177 -0.99 -13.16 10.82
N ARG A 178 -1.31 -12.17 11.64
CA ARG A 178 -1.47 -10.78 11.16
C ARG A 178 -0.17 -10.21 10.56
N PHE A 179 0.95 -10.53 11.15
CA PHE A 179 2.26 -10.10 10.67
C PHE A 179 2.56 -10.68 9.28
N LEU A 180 2.36 -11.99 9.06
CA LEU A 180 2.55 -12.62 7.76
C LEU A 180 1.53 -12.11 6.72
N ALA A 181 0.26 -12.03 7.08
CA ALA A 181 -0.80 -11.52 6.20
C ALA A 181 -0.51 -10.08 5.73
N SER A 182 -0.06 -9.20 6.64
CA SER A 182 0.31 -7.82 6.31
C SER A 182 1.49 -7.71 5.34
N ARG A 183 2.28 -8.77 5.21
CA ARG A 183 3.40 -8.89 4.27
C ARG A 183 3.07 -9.67 3.01
N GLY A 184 1.82 -10.08 2.86
CA GLY A 184 1.34 -10.77 1.67
C GLY A 184 1.74 -12.25 1.59
N PHE A 185 1.97 -12.89 2.74
CA PHE A 185 2.12 -14.34 2.81
C PHE A 185 0.77 -15.01 3.03
N SER A 186 0.59 -16.18 2.43
CA SER A 186 -0.57 -17.05 2.70
C SER A 186 -0.41 -17.78 4.03
N ALA A 187 -1.52 -18.30 4.58
CA ALA A 187 -1.54 -19.03 5.85
C ALA A 187 -0.63 -20.27 5.87
N ARG A 188 -0.31 -20.85 4.70
CA ARG A 188 0.58 -22.02 4.59
C ARG A 188 1.98 -21.77 5.21
N TYR A 189 2.43 -20.51 5.27
CA TYR A 189 3.72 -20.15 5.84
C TYR A 189 3.71 -19.99 7.36
N MET A 190 2.55 -20.16 8.01
CA MET A 190 2.45 -20.15 9.47
C MET A 190 3.28 -21.25 10.12
N GLN A 191 3.37 -22.42 9.49
CA GLN A 191 4.18 -23.51 10.00
C GLN A 191 5.65 -23.16 10.08
N ILE A 192 6.22 -22.57 9.01
CA ILE A 192 7.63 -22.11 8.99
C ILE A 192 7.91 -21.12 10.12
N LEU A 193 6.98 -20.17 10.31
CA LEU A 193 7.11 -19.21 11.41
C LEU A 193 7.05 -19.92 12.77
N TRP A 194 6.16 -20.88 12.92
CA TRP A 194 5.96 -21.61 14.17
C TRP A 194 7.17 -22.46 14.54
N GLU A 195 7.74 -23.16 13.57
CA GLU A 195 9.00 -23.92 13.73
C GLU A 195 10.16 -23.02 14.16
N LYS A 196 10.29 -21.84 13.53
CA LYS A 196 11.29 -20.82 13.91
C LYS A 196 11.07 -20.28 15.31
N LEU A 197 9.83 -20.18 15.77
CA LEU A 197 9.51 -19.75 17.13
C LEU A 197 9.80 -20.85 18.17
N GLN A 198 9.96 -22.13 17.76
CA GLN A 198 10.14 -23.29 18.64
C GLN A 198 9.12 -23.30 19.81
N VAL A 199 7.92 -22.87 19.55
CA VAL A 199 6.81 -22.93 20.51
C VAL A 199 6.14 -24.26 20.28
N ASN A 200 6.26 -25.20 21.24
CA ASN A 200 5.63 -26.52 21.13
C ASN A 200 4.13 -26.36 20.85
N THR A 201 3.69 -26.91 19.73
CA THR A 201 2.28 -26.99 19.32
C THR A 201 1.67 -28.31 19.81
N ASP A 202 1.61 -28.50 21.09
CA ASP A 202 0.72 -29.49 21.68
C ASP A 202 -0.65 -28.80 21.86
N ILE A 203 -1.38 -28.68 20.71
CA ILE A 203 -2.80 -28.26 20.69
C ILE A 203 -3.59 -29.36 20.01
#